data_9e7fd1e01afb3d396dbe469fd882233d
#
_entry.id   9e7fd1e01afb3d396dbe469fd882233d
#
_cell.length_a   1.000
_cell.length_b   1.000
_cell.length_c   1.000
_cell.angle_alpha   90.00
_cell.angle_beta   90.00
_cell.angle_gamma   90.00
#
_symmetry.space_group_name_H-M   'P 1'
#
loop_
_entity.id
_entity.type
_entity.pdbx_description
1 polymer ?
#
loop_
_entity_poly.entity_id
_entity_poly.type
_entity_poly.pdbx_seq_one_letter_code
_entity_poly.pdbx_strand_id
1 'polypeptide(L)'
;MKKTILITGVSRGLGRALTKEFIRLGHVVLGCGRSAKEIAALQKQFPAPNDFSIVDVAEDAQVAAWAKKVLATHAAPDLLLNNAALINRNAPLWKVPAQEFSNVIDVNLKGVANVIRHFVPAMIARGRGVIVNFSSGWGRSTDAEVAPYCATKWAIEGLTQALAQELSPGLAAVPLNPGIINTAMLQSCFAGGASNYPTAEEWAKTAVPFLLKLDASNNGEQLTV
;
A
#
# COMPACT_ATOMS: atom_id res chain seq x y z
N MET A 1 -9.39 -9.43 18.19
CA MET A 1 -10.61 -9.46 17.32
C MET A 1 -10.20 -9.65 15.88
N LYS A 2 -11.01 -10.32 15.05
CA LYS A 2 -10.80 -10.45 13.61
C LYS A 2 -11.04 -9.10 12.94
N LYS A 3 -10.07 -8.65 12.12
CA LYS A 3 -10.15 -7.39 11.35
C LYS A 3 -10.28 -7.69 9.85
N THR A 4 -10.85 -6.76 9.09
CA THR A 4 -10.85 -6.75 7.62
C THR A 4 -9.77 -5.79 7.14
N ILE A 5 -8.82 -6.31 6.35
CA ILE A 5 -7.64 -5.59 5.87
C ILE A 5 -7.73 -5.44 4.36
N LEU A 6 -7.74 -4.23 3.86
CA LEU A 6 -7.67 -3.97 2.42
C LEU A 6 -6.23 -3.65 2.03
N ILE A 7 -5.69 -4.35 1.03
CA ILE A 7 -4.29 -4.19 0.62
C ILE A 7 -4.20 -4.03 -0.90
N THR A 8 -3.56 -2.97 -1.37
CA THR A 8 -3.21 -2.83 -2.78
C THR A 8 -1.83 -3.41 -3.09
N GLY A 9 -1.65 -4.04 -4.25
CA GLY A 9 -0.36 -4.60 -4.67
C GLY A 9 -0.01 -5.92 -3.99
N VAL A 10 -0.98 -6.86 -3.86
CA VAL A 10 -0.79 -8.15 -3.17
C VAL A 10 -0.03 -9.21 -3.97
N SER A 11 0.33 -8.94 -5.22
CA SER A 11 0.89 -9.95 -6.14
C SER A 11 2.32 -10.37 -5.79
N ARG A 12 3.11 -9.47 -5.17
CA ARG A 12 4.54 -9.69 -4.84
C ARG A 12 5.02 -8.81 -3.69
N GLY A 13 6.25 -9.01 -3.24
CA GLY A 13 6.95 -8.16 -2.26
C GLY A 13 6.17 -8.01 -0.96
N LEU A 14 6.20 -6.80 -0.40
CA LEU A 14 5.59 -6.50 0.91
C LEU A 14 4.10 -6.82 0.94
N GLY A 15 3.34 -6.45 -0.09
CA GLY A 15 1.89 -6.70 -0.13
C GLY A 15 1.55 -8.19 -0.08
N ARG A 16 2.35 -9.06 -0.74
CA ARG A 16 2.16 -10.52 -0.65
C ARG A 16 2.52 -11.07 0.72
N ALA A 17 3.61 -10.59 1.30
CA ALA A 17 4.05 -11.02 2.63
C ALA A 17 3.05 -10.58 3.72
N LEU A 18 2.58 -9.33 3.67
CA LEU A 18 1.51 -8.83 4.54
C LEU A 18 0.23 -9.66 4.41
N THR A 19 -0.20 -9.96 3.17
CA THR A 19 -1.38 -10.80 2.90
C THR A 19 -1.30 -12.14 3.62
N LYS A 20 -0.17 -12.86 3.44
CA LYS A 20 0.04 -14.17 4.08
C LYS A 20 0.02 -14.06 5.59
N GLU A 21 0.68 -13.07 6.15
CA GLU A 21 0.82 -12.93 7.60
C GLU A 21 -0.48 -12.49 8.27
N PHE A 22 -1.25 -11.55 7.69
CA PHE A 22 -2.57 -11.19 8.19
C PHE A 22 -3.53 -12.39 8.20
N ILE A 23 -3.54 -13.19 7.10
CA ILE A 23 -4.38 -14.38 7.02
C ILE A 23 -3.93 -15.43 8.03
N ARG A 24 -2.61 -15.65 8.21
CA ARG A 24 -2.06 -16.57 9.21
C ARG A 24 -2.52 -16.21 10.63
N LEU A 25 -2.66 -14.92 10.92
CA LEU A 25 -3.16 -14.42 12.21
C LEU A 25 -4.70 -14.39 12.31
N GLY A 26 -5.42 -14.92 11.30
CA GLY A 26 -6.87 -15.08 11.33
C GLY A 26 -7.68 -13.86 10.88
N HIS A 27 -7.03 -12.86 10.25
CA HIS A 27 -7.69 -11.69 9.68
C HIS A 27 -8.22 -11.99 8.27
N VAL A 28 -9.15 -11.16 7.78
CA VAL A 28 -9.66 -11.20 6.41
C VAL A 28 -8.87 -10.22 5.55
N VAL A 29 -8.38 -10.66 4.41
CA VAL A 29 -7.68 -9.80 3.45
C VAL A 29 -8.51 -9.62 2.17
N LEU A 30 -8.72 -8.37 1.81
CA LEU A 30 -9.33 -7.94 0.55
C LEU A 30 -8.21 -7.29 -0.27
N GLY A 31 -7.76 -7.94 -1.32
CA GLY A 31 -6.54 -7.53 -2.02
C GLY A 31 -6.74 -7.26 -3.50
N CYS A 32 -5.89 -6.42 -4.07
CA CYS A 32 -5.83 -6.24 -5.51
C CYS A 32 -4.42 -6.23 -6.08
N GLY A 33 -4.32 -6.53 -7.36
CA GLY A 33 -3.09 -6.47 -8.13
C GLY A 33 -3.36 -6.65 -9.62
N ARG A 34 -2.38 -6.34 -10.46
CA ARG A 34 -2.53 -6.36 -11.93
C ARG A 34 -2.32 -7.73 -12.57
N SER A 35 -1.58 -8.61 -11.91
CA SER A 35 -1.22 -9.92 -12.47
C SER A 35 -2.37 -10.93 -12.29
N ALA A 36 -3.07 -11.25 -13.36
CA ALA A 36 -4.14 -12.26 -13.34
C ALA A 36 -3.63 -13.61 -12.79
N LYS A 37 -2.40 -14.04 -13.19
CA LYS A 37 -1.78 -15.28 -12.71
C LYS A 37 -1.61 -15.28 -11.19
N GLU A 38 -1.05 -14.21 -10.64
CA GLU A 38 -0.78 -14.11 -9.19
C GLU A 38 -2.07 -13.94 -8.39
N ILE A 39 -3.05 -13.21 -8.91
CA ILE A 39 -4.37 -13.08 -8.28
C ILE A 39 -5.09 -14.43 -8.25
N ALA A 40 -5.11 -15.18 -9.36
CA ALA A 40 -5.70 -16.53 -9.38
C ALA A 40 -5.01 -17.49 -8.39
N ALA A 41 -3.67 -17.39 -8.26
CA ALA A 41 -2.93 -18.16 -7.28
C ALA A 41 -3.32 -17.81 -5.84
N LEU A 42 -3.50 -16.51 -5.52
CA LEU A 42 -3.96 -16.07 -4.20
C LEU A 42 -5.39 -16.53 -3.89
N GLN A 43 -6.31 -16.44 -4.86
CA GLN A 43 -7.69 -16.91 -4.73
C GLN A 43 -7.74 -18.41 -4.43
N LYS A 44 -6.90 -19.21 -5.11
CA LYS A 44 -6.79 -20.66 -4.87
C LYS A 44 -6.19 -20.96 -3.50
N GLN A 45 -5.15 -20.22 -3.09
CA GLN A 45 -4.43 -20.46 -1.83
C GLN A 45 -5.23 -19.99 -0.61
N PHE A 46 -5.97 -18.90 -0.74
CA PHE A 46 -6.69 -18.24 0.34
C PHE A 46 -8.15 -17.97 -0.07
N PRO A 47 -9.02 -19.00 -0.04
CA PRO A 47 -10.42 -18.85 -0.41
C PRO A 47 -11.19 -17.92 0.53
N ALA A 48 -12.47 -17.75 0.30
CA ALA A 48 -13.36 -16.98 1.16
C ALA A 48 -13.13 -17.30 2.65
N PRO A 49 -13.19 -16.29 3.53
CA PRO A 49 -13.70 -14.94 3.30
C PRO A 49 -12.71 -13.93 2.70
N ASN A 50 -11.52 -14.35 2.27
CA ASN A 50 -10.60 -13.47 1.56
C ASN A 50 -11.09 -13.24 0.12
N ASP A 51 -10.86 -12.04 -0.42
CA ASP A 51 -11.19 -11.71 -1.81
C ASP A 51 -9.99 -11.03 -2.48
N PHE A 52 -9.65 -11.49 -3.68
CA PHE A 52 -8.57 -10.93 -4.48
C PHE A 52 -9.08 -10.58 -5.87
N SER A 53 -8.80 -9.35 -6.32
CA SER A 53 -9.33 -8.82 -7.58
C SER A 53 -8.19 -8.33 -8.50
N ILE A 54 -8.39 -8.50 -9.81
CA ILE A 54 -7.49 -7.91 -10.82
C ILE A 54 -7.89 -6.45 -10.98
N VAL A 55 -7.02 -5.54 -10.51
CA VAL A 55 -7.23 -4.09 -10.57
C VAL A 55 -5.91 -3.38 -10.80
N ASP A 56 -5.87 -2.46 -11.73
CA ASP A 56 -4.84 -1.43 -11.80
C ASP A 56 -5.31 -0.21 -10.99
N VAL A 57 -4.59 0.12 -9.92
CA VAL A 57 -4.95 1.26 -9.06
C VAL A 57 -4.82 2.61 -9.78
N ALA A 58 -4.03 2.69 -10.85
CA ALA A 58 -3.92 3.89 -11.68
C ALA A 58 -5.23 4.21 -12.43
N GLU A 59 -6.10 3.22 -12.63
CA GLU A 59 -7.36 3.32 -13.37
C GLU A 59 -8.55 3.53 -12.42
N ASP A 60 -9.00 4.78 -12.25
CA ASP A 60 -10.06 5.15 -11.31
C ASP A 60 -11.34 4.31 -11.48
N ALA A 61 -11.77 4.05 -12.72
CA ALA A 61 -12.95 3.24 -13.00
C ALA A 61 -12.83 1.78 -12.52
N GLN A 62 -11.62 1.18 -12.59
CA GLN A 62 -11.38 -0.17 -12.06
C GLN A 62 -11.44 -0.16 -10.54
N VAL A 63 -10.86 0.86 -9.89
CA VAL A 63 -10.93 1.01 -8.43
C VAL A 63 -12.36 1.23 -7.96
N ALA A 64 -13.14 2.05 -8.66
CA ALA A 64 -14.56 2.27 -8.39
C ALA A 64 -15.37 0.96 -8.45
N ALA A 65 -15.21 0.18 -9.52
CA ALA A 65 -15.87 -1.11 -9.68
C ALA A 65 -15.47 -2.11 -8.58
N TRP A 66 -14.18 -2.15 -8.24
CA TRP A 66 -13.68 -2.98 -7.16
C TRP A 66 -14.26 -2.59 -5.80
N ALA A 67 -14.27 -1.29 -5.49
CA ALA A 67 -14.83 -0.79 -4.23
C ALA A 67 -16.33 -1.13 -4.12
N LYS A 68 -17.11 -0.93 -5.20
CA LYS A 68 -18.53 -1.30 -5.25
C LYS A 68 -18.73 -2.79 -4.97
N LYS A 69 -17.93 -3.67 -5.61
CA LYS A 69 -17.99 -5.13 -5.38
C LYS A 69 -17.67 -5.48 -3.93
N VAL A 70 -16.56 -4.97 -3.41
CA VAL A 70 -16.06 -5.29 -2.06
C VAL A 70 -17.04 -4.80 -0.99
N LEU A 71 -17.49 -3.56 -1.08
CA LEU A 71 -18.39 -2.95 -0.09
C LEU A 71 -19.82 -3.50 -0.13
N ALA A 72 -20.20 -4.19 -1.20
CA ALA A 72 -21.48 -4.90 -1.27
C ALA A 72 -21.45 -6.24 -0.49
N THR A 73 -20.29 -6.83 -0.29
CA THR A 73 -20.14 -8.19 0.29
C THR A 73 -19.35 -8.21 1.60
N HIS A 74 -18.61 -7.15 1.89
CA HIS A 74 -17.80 -7.00 3.09
C HIS A 74 -18.06 -5.64 3.76
N ALA A 75 -17.87 -5.59 5.06
CA ALA A 75 -17.85 -4.30 5.78
C ALA A 75 -16.66 -3.43 5.30
N ALA A 76 -16.77 -2.11 5.48
CA ALA A 76 -15.65 -1.21 5.25
C ALA A 76 -14.39 -1.70 6.00
N PRO A 77 -13.18 -1.57 5.44
CA PRO A 77 -11.97 -2.13 6.04
C PRO A 77 -11.63 -1.47 7.39
N ASP A 78 -11.14 -2.28 8.34
CA ASP A 78 -10.57 -1.77 9.59
C ASP A 78 -9.19 -1.13 9.34
N LEU A 79 -8.48 -1.64 8.34
CA LEU A 79 -7.16 -1.18 7.95
C LEU A 79 -7.08 -1.17 6.42
N LEU A 80 -6.79 0.00 5.85
CA LEU A 80 -6.60 0.20 4.41
C LEU A 80 -5.11 0.44 4.16
N LEU A 81 -4.44 -0.45 3.43
CA LEU A 81 -3.01 -0.39 3.12
C LEU A 81 -2.77 -0.05 1.65
N ASN A 82 -2.46 1.21 1.37
CA ASN A 82 -2.01 1.66 0.06
C ASN A 82 -0.53 1.31 -0.12
N ASN A 83 -0.28 0.05 -0.54
CA ASN A 83 1.06 -0.52 -0.69
C ASN A 83 1.52 -0.60 -2.17
N ALA A 84 0.61 -0.65 -3.14
CA ALA A 84 0.97 -0.72 -4.56
C ALA A 84 1.89 0.44 -4.95
N ALA A 85 3.07 0.11 -5.48
CA ALA A 85 4.03 1.12 -5.91
C ALA A 85 4.94 0.60 -7.03
N LEU A 86 5.49 1.54 -7.80
CA LEU A 86 6.55 1.35 -8.78
C LEU A 86 7.75 2.22 -8.41
N ILE A 87 8.94 1.81 -8.86
CA ILE A 87 10.14 2.63 -8.88
C ILE A 87 10.65 2.70 -10.33
N ASN A 88 11.25 3.81 -10.71
CA ASN A 88 11.92 3.93 -11.99
C ASN A 88 13.25 3.16 -12.02
N ARG A 89 13.72 2.80 -13.21
CA ARG A 89 15.09 2.32 -13.38
C ARG A 89 16.07 3.44 -13.05
N ASN A 90 17.16 3.11 -12.39
CA ASN A 90 18.18 4.09 -11.99
C ASN A 90 18.68 4.87 -13.21
N ALA A 91 18.43 6.16 -13.22
CA ALA A 91 18.88 7.08 -14.24
C ALA A 91 18.82 8.53 -13.72
N PRO A 92 19.77 9.41 -14.15
CA PRO A 92 19.64 10.84 -13.92
C PRO A 92 18.29 11.34 -14.45
N LEU A 93 17.65 12.27 -13.75
CA LEU A 93 16.27 12.70 -14.04
C LEU A 93 16.04 13.08 -15.50
N TRP A 94 16.99 13.76 -16.13
CA TRP A 94 16.90 14.17 -17.55
C TRP A 94 17.03 13.00 -18.56
N LYS A 95 17.32 11.78 -18.09
CA LYS A 95 17.37 10.56 -18.89
C LYS A 95 16.20 9.61 -18.62
N VAL A 96 15.38 9.88 -17.60
CA VAL A 96 14.19 9.07 -17.31
C VAL A 96 13.17 9.26 -18.44
N PRO A 97 12.72 8.17 -19.11
CA PRO A 97 11.68 8.29 -20.13
C PRO A 97 10.38 8.89 -19.58
N ALA A 98 9.74 9.78 -20.31
CA ALA A 98 8.50 10.44 -19.88
C ALA A 98 7.41 9.44 -19.47
N GLN A 99 7.25 8.34 -20.22
CA GLN A 99 6.27 7.29 -19.87
C GLN A 99 6.61 6.59 -18.56
N GLU A 100 7.88 6.34 -18.28
CA GLU A 100 8.32 5.72 -17.02
C GLU A 100 8.05 6.66 -15.83
N PHE A 101 8.34 7.95 -15.99
CA PHE A 101 7.98 8.98 -15.02
C PHE A 101 6.47 8.99 -14.75
N SER A 102 5.65 9.06 -15.81
CA SER A 102 4.19 9.06 -15.72
C SER A 102 3.67 7.82 -15.00
N ASN A 103 4.17 6.63 -15.33
CA ASN A 103 3.76 5.37 -14.67
C ASN A 103 4.02 5.38 -13.16
N VAL A 104 5.15 5.95 -12.73
CA VAL A 104 5.47 6.07 -11.29
C VAL A 104 4.48 6.99 -10.59
N ILE A 105 4.16 8.15 -11.19
CA ILE A 105 3.16 9.10 -10.67
C ILE A 105 1.77 8.45 -10.64
N ASP A 106 1.37 7.79 -11.72
CA ASP A 106 0.03 7.22 -11.87
C ASP A 106 -0.24 6.14 -10.82
N VAL A 107 0.73 5.26 -10.56
CA VAL A 107 0.56 4.20 -9.57
C VAL A 107 0.74 4.72 -8.15
N ASN A 108 1.84 5.45 -7.88
CA ASN A 108 2.24 5.78 -6.51
C ASN A 108 1.44 6.93 -5.89
N LEU A 109 0.89 7.82 -6.72
CA LEU A 109 0.16 8.99 -6.23
C LEU A 109 -1.31 8.95 -6.65
N LYS A 110 -1.63 8.91 -7.95
CA LYS A 110 -3.01 8.86 -8.40
C LYS A 110 -3.70 7.58 -7.94
N GLY A 111 -3.00 6.43 -7.98
CA GLY A 111 -3.52 5.15 -7.49
C GLY A 111 -3.93 5.20 -6.00
N VAL A 112 -3.13 5.84 -5.15
CA VAL A 112 -3.46 6.06 -3.75
C VAL A 112 -4.70 6.95 -3.62
N ALA A 113 -4.77 8.06 -4.37
CA ALA A 113 -5.93 8.96 -4.37
C ALA A 113 -7.21 8.26 -4.84
N ASN A 114 -7.14 7.40 -5.87
CA ASN A 114 -8.26 6.61 -6.36
C ASN A 114 -8.79 5.67 -5.27
N VAL A 115 -7.92 4.95 -4.59
CA VAL A 115 -8.32 4.03 -3.50
C VAL A 115 -8.95 4.80 -2.33
N ILE A 116 -8.36 5.92 -1.92
CA ILE A 116 -8.92 6.80 -0.89
C ILE A 116 -10.32 7.25 -1.29
N ARG A 117 -10.51 7.76 -2.51
CA ARG A 117 -11.80 8.25 -3.04
C ARG A 117 -12.91 7.24 -2.92
N HIS A 118 -12.64 5.98 -3.20
CA HIS A 118 -13.68 4.95 -3.30
C HIS A 118 -13.90 4.13 -2.03
N PHE A 119 -12.94 4.09 -1.10
CA PHE A 119 -13.08 3.30 0.14
C PHE A 119 -13.25 4.13 1.40
N VAL A 120 -12.59 5.30 1.50
CA VAL A 120 -12.60 6.11 2.73
C VAL A 120 -14.01 6.64 3.08
N PRO A 121 -14.89 7.01 2.14
CA PRO A 121 -16.27 7.40 2.50
C PRO A 121 -17.02 6.33 3.30
N ALA A 122 -16.85 5.05 2.96
CA ALA A 122 -17.44 3.94 3.72
C ALA A 122 -16.80 3.76 5.11
N MET A 123 -15.50 4.03 5.24
CA MET A 123 -14.82 4.02 6.54
C MET A 123 -15.31 5.18 7.42
N ILE A 124 -15.50 6.38 6.84
CA ILE A 124 -16.08 7.55 7.54
C ILE A 124 -17.50 7.24 8.00
N ALA A 125 -18.34 6.68 7.15
CA ALA A 125 -19.71 6.30 7.50
C ALA A 125 -19.75 5.26 8.63
N ARG A 126 -18.74 4.39 8.72
CA ARG A 126 -18.58 3.43 9.83
C ARG A 126 -18.01 4.08 11.12
N GLY A 127 -17.37 5.22 11.04
CA GLY A 127 -16.81 5.98 12.14
C GLY A 127 -15.52 5.40 12.75
N ARG A 128 -14.82 4.49 12.05
CA ARG A 128 -13.55 3.93 12.53
C ARG A 128 -12.72 3.30 11.41
N GLY A 129 -11.41 3.31 11.57
CA GLY A 129 -10.45 2.64 10.70
C GLY A 129 -9.17 3.43 10.54
N VAL A 130 -8.14 2.76 10.02
CA VAL A 130 -6.83 3.37 9.77
C VAL A 130 -6.46 3.23 8.30
N ILE A 131 -6.07 4.34 7.70
CA ILE A 131 -5.54 4.43 6.34
C ILE A 131 -4.01 4.52 6.45
N VAL A 132 -3.29 3.55 5.91
CA VAL A 132 -1.83 3.53 5.87
C VAL A 132 -1.36 3.72 4.44
N ASN A 133 -0.74 4.85 4.16
CA ASN A 133 -0.13 5.12 2.88
C ASN A 133 1.37 4.81 2.97
N PHE A 134 1.82 3.79 2.23
CA PHE A 134 3.22 3.39 2.25
C PHE A 134 4.11 4.47 1.63
N SER A 135 4.88 5.12 2.50
CA SER A 135 5.94 6.06 2.19
C SER A 135 7.28 5.32 1.99
N SER A 136 8.37 5.94 2.33
CA SER A 136 9.74 5.44 2.24
C SER A 136 10.66 6.34 3.06
N GLY A 137 11.89 5.90 3.36
CA GLY A 137 12.97 6.80 3.73
C GLY A 137 13.16 7.92 2.70
N TRP A 138 12.93 7.63 1.42
CA TRP A 138 12.96 8.61 0.32
C TRP A 138 11.69 9.48 0.20
N GLY A 139 10.77 9.40 1.12
CA GLY A 139 9.72 10.40 1.35
C GLY A 139 10.12 11.47 2.37
N ARG A 140 11.27 11.29 3.05
CA ARG A 140 11.84 12.18 4.07
C ARG A 140 13.31 12.55 3.77
N SER A 141 13.88 11.94 2.76
CA SER A 141 15.19 12.22 2.16
C SER A 141 15.12 11.98 0.67
N THR A 142 16.24 12.12 -0.04
CA THR A 142 16.31 11.88 -1.48
C THR A 142 17.58 11.13 -1.82
N ASP A 143 17.61 10.54 -3.03
CA ASP A 143 18.81 9.95 -3.60
C ASP A 143 18.87 10.21 -5.11
N ALA A 144 20.06 10.10 -5.67
CA ALA A 144 20.28 10.24 -7.11
C ALA A 144 19.59 9.10 -7.88
N GLU A 145 19.30 9.33 -9.15
CA GLU A 145 18.79 8.36 -10.11
C GLU A 145 17.37 7.80 -9.84
N VAL A 146 16.75 8.12 -8.70
CA VAL A 146 15.40 7.69 -8.32
C VAL A 146 14.46 8.87 -8.08
N ALA A 147 14.71 10.02 -8.70
CA ALA A 147 13.96 11.25 -8.51
C ALA A 147 12.44 11.12 -8.71
N PRO A 148 11.87 10.39 -9.72
CA PRO A 148 10.43 10.18 -9.85
C PRO A 148 9.84 9.48 -8.63
N TYR A 149 10.50 8.45 -8.12
CA TYR A 149 10.07 7.73 -6.93
C TYR A 149 10.12 8.62 -5.69
N CYS A 150 11.24 9.32 -5.44
CA CYS A 150 11.36 10.28 -4.34
C CYS A 150 10.22 11.30 -4.37
N ALA A 151 9.96 11.91 -5.53
CA ALA A 151 8.89 12.90 -5.69
C ALA A 151 7.53 12.33 -5.26
N THR A 152 7.21 11.08 -5.66
CA THR A 152 5.95 10.45 -5.23
C THR A 152 5.91 10.18 -3.74
N LYS A 153 7.03 9.79 -3.13
CA LYS A 153 7.04 9.48 -1.68
C LYS A 153 6.96 10.74 -0.81
N TRP A 154 7.57 11.85 -1.24
CA TRP A 154 7.34 13.17 -0.64
C TRP A 154 5.88 13.62 -0.80
N ALA A 155 5.28 13.41 -1.97
CA ALA A 155 3.88 13.72 -2.20
C ALA A 155 2.96 12.88 -1.31
N ILE A 156 3.26 11.60 -1.06
CA ILE A 156 2.51 10.73 -0.13
C ILE A 156 2.57 11.21 1.31
N GLU A 157 3.71 11.71 1.78
CA GLU A 157 3.80 12.32 3.12
C GLU A 157 2.83 13.50 3.23
N GLY A 158 2.88 14.46 2.28
CA GLY A 158 2.00 15.62 2.28
C GLY A 158 0.52 15.29 2.10
N LEU A 159 0.19 14.40 1.13
CA LEU A 159 -1.18 13.94 0.90
C LEU A 159 -1.78 13.28 2.14
N THR A 160 -1.00 12.46 2.85
CA THR A 160 -1.48 11.76 4.04
C THR A 160 -1.69 12.72 5.21
N GLN A 161 -0.82 13.70 5.37
CA GLN A 161 -0.96 14.75 6.39
C GLN A 161 -2.22 15.61 6.16
N ALA A 162 -2.49 15.97 4.90
CA ALA A 162 -3.72 16.69 4.55
C ALA A 162 -4.96 15.84 4.81
N LEU A 163 -4.96 14.58 4.36
CA LEU A 163 -6.05 13.64 4.61
C LEU A 163 -6.33 13.50 6.12
N ALA A 164 -5.29 13.42 6.95
CA ALA A 164 -5.44 13.29 8.39
C ALA A 164 -6.23 14.45 9.02
N GLN A 165 -6.10 15.66 8.47
CA GLN A 165 -6.85 16.84 8.93
C GLN A 165 -8.33 16.85 8.51
N GLU A 166 -8.67 16.06 7.47
CA GLU A 166 -10.02 15.95 6.91
C GLU A 166 -10.83 14.80 7.55
N LEU A 167 -10.18 13.87 8.25
CA LEU A 167 -10.85 12.69 8.82
C LEU A 167 -11.66 13.04 10.08
N SER A 168 -12.82 12.37 10.20
CA SER A 168 -13.64 12.42 11.41
C SER A 168 -12.96 11.70 12.59
N PRO A 169 -13.29 12.04 13.83
CA PRO A 169 -12.84 11.30 15.02
C PRO A 169 -13.12 9.77 14.88
N GLY A 170 -12.18 8.94 15.33
CA GLY A 170 -12.26 7.48 15.20
C GLY A 170 -11.53 6.91 13.97
N LEU A 171 -11.08 7.77 13.05
CA LEU A 171 -10.22 7.38 11.93
C LEU A 171 -8.81 7.94 12.08
N ALA A 172 -7.87 7.33 11.38
CA ALA A 172 -6.51 7.84 11.23
C ALA A 172 -6.00 7.65 9.81
N ALA A 173 -5.14 8.57 9.36
CA ALA A 173 -4.32 8.42 8.17
C ALA A 173 -2.85 8.60 8.56
N VAL A 174 -2.01 7.63 8.21
CA VAL A 174 -0.59 7.62 8.59
C VAL A 174 0.29 7.34 7.37
N PRO A 175 1.32 8.15 7.10
CA PRO A 175 2.37 7.81 6.16
C PRO A 175 3.37 6.88 6.84
N LEU A 176 3.56 5.67 6.29
CA LEU A 176 4.41 4.64 6.88
C LEU A 176 5.68 4.43 6.05
N ASN A 177 6.83 4.65 6.65
CA ASN A 177 8.10 4.19 6.11
C ASN A 177 8.30 2.71 6.52
N PRO A 178 8.34 1.76 5.57
CA PRO A 178 8.51 0.35 5.90
C PRO A 178 9.97 -0.02 6.25
N GLY A 179 10.93 0.91 6.15
CA GLY A 179 12.35 0.62 6.23
C GLY A 179 12.90 0.07 4.90
N ILE A 180 14.08 -0.54 4.97
CA ILE A 180 14.76 -1.14 3.81
C ILE A 180 14.56 -2.65 3.87
N ILE A 181 13.91 -3.22 2.84
CA ILE A 181 13.53 -4.64 2.82
C ILE A 181 13.98 -5.26 1.49
N ASN A 182 14.57 -6.44 1.55
CA ASN A 182 15.01 -7.21 0.39
C ASN A 182 13.81 -7.65 -0.45
N THR A 183 13.50 -6.87 -1.46
CA THR A 183 12.44 -7.10 -2.43
C THR A 183 13.00 -6.94 -3.84
N ALA A 184 12.29 -7.43 -4.86
CA ALA A 184 12.66 -7.19 -6.25
C ALA A 184 12.77 -5.69 -6.58
N MET A 185 12.01 -4.83 -5.90
CA MET A 185 12.11 -3.38 -6.03
C MET A 185 13.45 -2.86 -5.50
N LEU A 186 13.87 -3.29 -4.30
CA LEU A 186 15.18 -2.90 -3.75
C LEU A 186 16.32 -3.43 -4.62
N GLN A 187 16.24 -4.69 -5.06
CA GLN A 187 17.25 -5.30 -5.93
C GLN A 187 17.42 -4.56 -7.25
N SER A 188 16.37 -3.92 -7.78
CA SER A 188 16.45 -3.12 -9.01
C SER A 188 17.20 -1.80 -8.85
N CYS A 189 17.34 -1.28 -7.61
CA CYS A 189 18.03 0.00 -7.33
C CYS A 189 19.40 -0.21 -6.65
N PHE A 190 19.56 -1.25 -5.81
CA PHE A 190 20.71 -1.45 -4.92
C PHE A 190 21.65 -2.59 -5.35
N ALA A 191 21.48 -3.15 -6.53
CA ALA A 191 22.29 -4.25 -7.06
C ALA A 191 22.60 -5.33 -5.97
N GLY A 192 23.86 -5.61 -5.64
CA GLY A 192 24.25 -6.64 -4.68
C GLY A 192 24.01 -6.34 -3.20
N GLY A 193 23.62 -5.13 -2.82
CA GLY A 193 23.46 -4.73 -1.41
C GLY A 193 22.12 -5.14 -0.77
N ALA A 194 21.13 -5.55 -1.57
CA ALA A 194 19.79 -5.87 -1.08
C ALA A 194 19.74 -7.09 -0.16
N SER A 195 20.68 -8.04 -0.30
CA SER A 195 20.77 -9.26 0.53
C SER A 195 21.08 -8.99 2.00
N ASN A 196 21.59 -7.81 2.33
CA ASN A 196 21.93 -7.42 3.71
C ASN A 196 20.70 -7.02 4.53
N TYR A 197 19.53 -6.94 3.90
CA TYR A 197 18.29 -6.51 4.54
C TYR A 197 17.32 -7.69 4.70
N PRO A 198 16.38 -7.60 5.68
CA PRO A 198 15.41 -8.67 5.93
C PRO A 198 14.55 -8.94 4.69
N THR A 199 14.14 -10.18 4.51
CA THR A 199 13.16 -10.58 3.50
C THR A 199 11.79 -9.94 3.80
N ALA A 200 10.92 -9.86 2.79
CA ALA A 200 9.57 -9.36 2.99
C ALA A 200 8.77 -10.21 3.99
N GLU A 201 9.01 -11.52 4.03
CA GLU A 201 8.38 -12.45 4.96
C GLU A 201 8.85 -12.24 6.41
N GLU A 202 10.14 -12.01 6.63
CA GLU A 202 10.69 -11.68 7.97
C GLU A 202 10.16 -10.34 8.45
N TRP A 203 10.19 -9.32 7.59
CA TRP A 203 9.65 -8.01 7.89
C TRP A 203 8.16 -8.05 8.25
N ALA A 204 7.34 -8.81 7.53
CA ALA A 204 5.91 -8.90 7.76
C ALA A 204 5.58 -9.42 9.17
N LYS A 205 6.41 -10.28 9.76
CA LYS A 205 6.23 -10.79 11.14
C LYS A 205 6.32 -9.69 12.20
N THR A 206 7.08 -8.63 11.93
CA THR A 206 7.17 -7.44 12.80
C THR A 206 6.14 -6.39 12.41
N ALA A 207 5.98 -6.14 11.10
CA ALA A 207 5.11 -5.11 10.59
C ALA A 207 3.62 -5.37 10.85
N VAL A 208 3.15 -6.62 10.72
CA VAL A 208 1.74 -6.93 10.93
C VAL A 208 1.28 -6.68 12.37
N PRO A 209 1.98 -7.16 13.42
CA PRO A 209 1.64 -6.78 14.80
C PRO A 209 1.69 -5.27 15.06
N PHE A 210 2.64 -4.54 14.44
CA PHE A 210 2.71 -3.08 14.51
C PHE A 210 1.45 -2.44 13.89
N LEU A 211 1.12 -2.80 12.64
CA LEU A 211 -0.05 -2.29 11.92
C LEU A 211 -1.37 -2.59 12.65
N LEU A 212 -1.48 -3.74 13.31
CA LEU A 212 -2.68 -4.12 14.06
C LEU A 212 -2.91 -3.30 15.33
N LYS A 213 -1.88 -2.63 15.86
CA LYS A 213 -1.96 -1.74 17.03
C LYS A 213 -2.37 -0.31 16.68
N LEU A 214 -2.29 0.06 15.41
CA LEU A 214 -2.66 1.41 14.97
C LEU A 214 -4.15 1.66 15.21
N ASP A 215 -4.45 2.88 15.66
CA ASP A 215 -5.80 3.37 15.93
C ASP A 215 -5.91 4.88 15.66
N ALA A 216 -7.01 5.49 16.06
CA ALA A 216 -7.28 6.91 15.82
C ALA A 216 -6.27 7.86 16.49
N SER A 217 -5.55 7.43 17.53
CA SER A 217 -4.55 8.26 18.21
C SER A 217 -3.31 8.53 17.34
N ASN A 218 -3.06 7.65 16.35
CA ASN A 218 -1.94 7.80 15.41
C ASN A 218 -2.23 8.75 14.23
N ASN A 219 -3.38 9.43 14.22
CA ASN A 219 -3.76 10.26 13.07
C ASN A 219 -2.73 11.35 12.78
N GLY A 220 -2.19 11.37 11.55
CA GLY A 220 -1.17 12.32 11.10
C GLY A 220 0.27 11.98 11.52
N GLU A 221 0.50 10.92 12.31
CA GLU A 221 1.84 10.54 12.72
C GLU A 221 2.66 9.95 11.57
N GLN A 222 3.89 10.41 11.42
CA GLN A 222 4.87 9.88 10.47
C GLN A 222 5.57 8.65 11.08
N LEU A 223 5.10 7.47 10.74
CA LEU A 223 5.55 6.22 11.35
C LEU A 223 6.66 5.52 10.57
N THR A 224 7.42 4.68 11.28
CA THR A 224 8.41 3.75 10.70
C THR A 224 8.28 2.40 11.42
N VAL A 225 8.40 1.28 10.66
CA VAL A 225 8.42 -0.08 11.20
C VAL A 225 9.83 -0.47 11.61
#